data_d8dc5680e8c4dab09026a3567074b6a1
#
_entry.id   d8dc5680e8c4dab09026a3567074b6a1
#
_cell.length_a   1.000
_cell.length_b   1.000
_cell.length_c   1.000
_cell.angle_alpha   90.00
_cell.angle_beta   90.00
_cell.angle_gamma   90.00
#
_symmetry.space_group_name_H-M   'P 1'
#
loop_
_entity.id
_entity.type
_entity.pdbx_description
1 polymer ?
#
loop_
_entity_poly.entity_id
_entity_poly.type
_entity_poly.pdbx_seq_one_letter_code
_entity_poly.pdbx_strand_id
1 'polypeptide(L)'
;MLVTELIKKARIEPLVFYNRYNNLSEFYDDFVKNYDYWFKDVTTGIKFPTDSKLGYISILKNLQKELQEKSVMLELLRWEIAEKNETTIRTAMLREMHALPLVEAYEEKYKDTDIVAMSALIIGGIYYLNLHKDRYKFADIDLQTEVGQKRIEKALESLGEMIFQHQELEDYKHTVAEKMKENGISEEIIRKCLV
;
A
#
# COMPACT_ATOMS: atom_id res chain seq x y z
N MET A 1 -3.22 28.07 -1.78
CA MET A 1 -3.01 28.69 -3.12
C MET A 1 -4.26 29.46 -3.49
N LEU A 2 -4.13 30.63 -4.13
CA LEU A 2 -5.28 31.43 -4.60
C LEU A 2 -5.58 31.12 -6.08
N VAL A 3 -6.86 31.30 -6.52
CA VAL A 3 -7.25 31.13 -7.93
C VAL A 3 -6.38 32.01 -8.85
N THR A 4 -6.10 33.24 -8.43
CA THR A 4 -5.26 34.18 -9.17
C THR A 4 -3.83 33.67 -9.40
N GLU A 5 -3.25 32.97 -8.42
CA GLU A 5 -1.94 32.35 -8.55
C GLU A 5 -1.95 31.17 -9.51
N LEU A 6 -3.00 30.33 -9.42
CA LEU A 6 -3.20 29.20 -10.32
C LEU A 6 -3.30 29.67 -11.78
N ILE A 7 -4.19 30.63 -12.05
CA ILE A 7 -4.39 31.23 -13.36
C ILE A 7 -3.08 31.80 -13.93
N LYS A 8 -2.35 32.55 -13.10
CA LYS A 8 -1.06 33.12 -13.48
C LYS A 8 -0.04 32.05 -13.83
N LYS A 9 0.07 30.98 -13.02
CA LYS A 9 0.98 29.87 -13.29
C LYS A 9 0.59 29.06 -14.53
N ALA A 10 -0.69 28.83 -14.72
CA ALA A 10 -1.24 28.12 -15.88
C ALA A 10 -1.21 28.96 -17.17
N ARG A 11 -0.94 30.28 -17.07
CA ARG A 11 -0.94 31.24 -18.21
C ARG A 11 -2.26 31.22 -18.98
N ILE A 12 -3.37 31.17 -18.26
CA ILE A 12 -4.73 31.22 -18.83
C ILE A 12 -5.45 32.50 -18.43
N GLU A 13 -6.44 32.90 -19.23
CA GLU A 13 -7.31 34.01 -18.89
C GLU A 13 -8.27 33.60 -17.73
N PRO A 14 -8.63 34.52 -16.82
CA PRO A 14 -9.56 34.23 -15.72
C PRO A 14 -10.87 33.61 -16.18
N LEU A 15 -11.40 34.07 -17.31
CA LEU A 15 -12.63 33.58 -17.90
C LEU A 15 -12.57 32.08 -18.23
N VAL A 16 -11.40 31.56 -18.64
CA VAL A 16 -11.19 30.14 -18.96
C VAL A 16 -11.37 29.28 -17.72
N PHE A 17 -10.89 29.75 -16.56
CA PHE A 17 -11.08 29.07 -15.29
C PHE A 17 -12.55 29.11 -14.83
N TYR A 18 -13.13 30.31 -14.77
CA TYR A 18 -14.48 30.51 -14.23
C TYR A 18 -15.60 29.97 -15.12
N ASN A 19 -15.32 29.71 -16.40
CA ASN A 19 -16.26 28.99 -17.28
C ASN A 19 -16.36 27.49 -16.95
N ARG A 20 -15.40 26.95 -16.20
CA ARG A 20 -15.33 25.50 -15.85
C ARG A 20 -15.57 25.24 -14.37
N TYR A 21 -15.07 26.12 -13.50
CA TYR A 21 -15.05 25.93 -12.05
C TYR A 21 -15.51 27.19 -11.34
N ASN A 22 -16.42 27.05 -10.39
CA ASN A 22 -16.89 28.16 -9.59
C ASN A 22 -15.86 28.59 -8.54
N ASN A 23 -15.03 27.68 -8.09
CA ASN A 23 -14.02 27.89 -7.06
C ASN A 23 -12.89 26.87 -7.12
N LEU A 24 -11.86 27.04 -6.27
CA LEU A 24 -10.73 26.12 -6.21
C LEU A 24 -11.10 24.71 -5.72
N SER A 25 -12.08 24.60 -4.83
CA SER A 25 -12.48 23.28 -4.31
C SER A 25 -13.01 22.39 -5.43
N GLU A 26 -13.87 22.94 -6.30
CA GLU A 26 -14.40 22.24 -7.46
C GLU A 26 -13.31 21.86 -8.46
N PHE A 27 -12.34 22.75 -8.70
CA PHE A 27 -11.18 22.46 -9.52
C PHE A 27 -10.34 21.31 -8.91
N TYR A 28 -10.05 21.35 -7.61
CA TYR A 28 -9.28 20.30 -6.97
C TYR A 28 -10.01 18.96 -6.98
N ASP A 29 -11.32 18.97 -6.74
CA ASP A 29 -12.10 17.74 -6.80
C ASP A 29 -12.05 17.11 -8.20
N ASP A 30 -12.18 17.90 -9.25
CA ASP A 30 -12.10 17.43 -10.63
C ASP A 30 -10.66 16.96 -11.00
N PHE A 31 -9.64 17.70 -10.57
CA PHE A 31 -8.25 17.33 -10.78
C PHE A 31 -7.92 15.99 -10.14
N VAL A 32 -8.36 15.77 -8.90
CA VAL A 32 -8.05 14.58 -8.12
C VAL A 32 -8.72 13.32 -8.68
N LYS A 33 -9.87 13.46 -9.36
CA LYS A 33 -10.55 12.35 -10.04
C LYS A 33 -9.64 11.59 -11.02
N ASN A 34 -8.66 12.26 -11.62
CA ASN A 34 -7.70 11.61 -12.51
C ASN A 34 -6.80 10.58 -11.78
N TYR A 35 -6.76 10.63 -10.45
CA TYR A 35 -5.93 9.77 -9.60
C TYR A 35 -6.76 8.77 -8.78
N ASP A 36 -8.08 8.77 -8.88
CA ASP A 36 -8.97 7.89 -8.12
C ASP A 36 -8.67 6.40 -8.36
N TYR A 37 -8.11 6.06 -9.51
CA TYR A 37 -7.82 4.67 -9.90
C TYR A 37 -6.33 4.33 -9.93
N TRP A 38 -5.44 5.16 -9.37
CA TRP A 38 -4.00 4.93 -9.42
C TRP A 38 -3.56 3.59 -8.79
N PHE A 39 -4.35 3.05 -7.83
CA PHE A 39 -4.08 1.76 -7.23
C PHE A 39 -4.10 0.61 -8.25
N LYS A 40 -4.79 0.76 -9.37
CA LYS A 40 -4.72 -0.19 -10.48
C LYS A 40 -3.32 -0.30 -11.07
N ASP A 41 -2.56 0.79 -11.07
CA ASP A 41 -1.18 0.80 -11.57
C ASP A 41 -0.28 -0.05 -10.64
N VAL A 42 -0.53 0.00 -9.32
CA VAL A 42 0.17 -0.83 -8.33
C VAL A 42 -0.07 -2.33 -8.58
N THR A 43 -1.28 -2.70 -8.99
CA THR A 43 -1.66 -4.10 -9.25
C THR A 43 -1.45 -4.55 -10.68
N THR A 44 -1.03 -3.65 -11.58
CA THR A 44 -0.80 -3.96 -13.00
C THR A 44 0.27 -5.03 -13.17
N GLY A 45 -0.01 -6.03 -14.02
CA GLY A 45 0.91 -7.14 -14.33
C GLY A 45 0.94 -8.26 -13.29
N ILE A 46 0.23 -8.11 -12.17
CA ILE A 46 0.13 -9.15 -11.14
C ILE A 46 -0.97 -10.12 -11.53
N LYS A 47 -0.60 -11.38 -11.69
CA LYS A 47 -1.55 -12.48 -11.95
C LYS A 47 -2.01 -13.08 -10.64
N PHE A 48 -3.25 -12.81 -10.24
CA PHE A 48 -3.90 -13.46 -9.12
C PHE A 48 -4.67 -14.69 -9.62
N PRO A 49 -4.65 -15.86 -8.93
CA PRO A 49 -4.08 -16.21 -7.62
C PRO A 49 -2.92 -17.23 -7.67
N THR A 50 -2.11 -17.31 -8.73
CA THR A 50 -1.21 -18.46 -8.96
C THR A 50 -0.05 -18.56 -7.98
N ASP A 51 0.49 -17.45 -7.48
CA ASP A 51 1.49 -17.45 -6.41
C ASP A 51 1.23 -16.25 -5.50
N SER A 52 0.57 -16.49 -4.39
CA SER A 52 0.18 -15.44 -3.45
C SER A 52 1.39 -14.72 -2.86
N LYS A 53 2.51 -15.43 -2.62
CA LYS A 53 3.75 -14.84 -2.10
C LYS A 53 4.38 -13.88 -3.10
N LEU A 54 4.60 -14.34 -4.34
CA LEU A 54 5.15 -13.49 -5.39
C LEU A 54 4.24 -12.32 -5.73
N GLY A 55 2.91 -12.56 -5.74
CA GLY A 55 1.92 -11.51 -5.93
C GLY A 55 2.00 -10.45 -4.84
N TYR A 56 2.06 -10.84 -3.57
CA TYR A 56 2.18 -9.95 -2.43
C TYR A 56 3.45 -9.09 -2.50
N ILE A 57 4.61 -9.73 -2.67
CA ILE A 57 5.89 -9.02 -2.80
C ILE A 57 5.85 -8.04 -3.98
N SER A 58 5.26 -8.44 -5.11
CA SER A 58 5.13 -7.59 -6.28
C SER A 58 4.26 -6.35 -6.01
N ILE A 59 3.16 -6.49 -5.25
CA ILE A 59 2.32 -5.35 -4.84
C ILE A 59 3.13 -4.36 -4.02
N LEU A 60 3.87 -4.81 -3.01
CA LEU A 60 4.68 -3.92 -2.17
C LEU A 60 5.76 -3.19 -2.97
N LYS A 61 6.43 -3.90 -3.87
CA LYS A 61 7.46 -3.31 -4.75
C LYS A 61 6.87 -2.31 -5.74
N ASN A 62 5.72 -2.65 -6.36
CA ASN A 62 5.04 -1.75 -7.27
C ASN A 62 4.55 -0.50 -6.54
N LEU A 63 3.98 -0.63 -5.33
CA LEU A 63 3.58 0.50 -4.50
C LEU A 63 4.75 1.43 -4.21
N GLN A 64 5.89 0.86 -3.80
CA GLN A 64 7.12 1.62 -3.56
C GLN A 64 7.56 2.37 -4.82
N LYS A 65 7.58 1.71 -5.99
CA LYS A 65 7.95 2.29 -7.27
C LYS A 65 7.00 3.40 -7.70
N GLU A 66 5.69 3.16 -7.65
CA GLU A 66 4.67 4.15 -8.02
C GLU A 66 4.81 5.44 -7.20
N LEU A 67 5.06 5.34 -5.89
CA LEU A 67 5.27 6.50 -5.03
C LEU A 67 6.63 7.19 -5.26
N GLN A 68 7.60 6.50 -5.82
CA GLN A 68 8.86 7.11 -6.23
C GLN A 68 8.73 7.90 -7.53
N GLU A 69 8.02 7.38 -8.50
CA GLU A 69 7.92 7.91 -9.85
C GLU A 69 6.81 8.97 -10.00
N LYS A 70 5.69 8.82 -9.28
CA LYS A 70 4.51 9.69 -9.42
C LYS A 70 4.49 10.80 -8.35
N SER A 71 5.23 11.87 -8.60
CA SER A 71 5.31 13.01 -7.67
C SER A 71 3.96 13.64 -7.35
N VAL A 72 3.03 13.72 -8.32
CA VAL A 72 1.69 14.29 -8.09
C VAL A 72 0.90 13.43 -7.10
N MET A 73 0.96 12.09 -7.23
CA MET A 73 0.30 11.20 -6.29
C MET A 73 0.85 11.37 -4.87
N LEU A 74 2.17 11.55 -4.75
CA LEU A 74 2.81 11.79 -3.48
C LEU A 74 2.34 13.11 -2.83
N GLU A 75 2.18 14.18 -3.61
CA GLU A 75 1.63 15.45 -3.11
C GLU A 75 0.16 15.33 -2.71
N LEU A 76 -0.64 14.53 -3.42
CA LEU A 76 -2.03 14.26 -3.04
C LEU A 76 -2.12 13.51 -1.71
N LEU A 77 -1.24 12.53 -1.47
CA LEU A 77 -1.15 11.85 -0.17
C LEU A 77 -0.70 12.79 0.95
N ARG A 78 0.24 13.70 0.69
CA ARG A 78 0.65 14.74 1.65
C ARG A 78 -0.52 15.67 2.00
N TRP A 79 -1.28 16.07 1.00
CA TRP A 79 -2.46 16.90 1.20
C TRP A 79 -3.52 16.18 2.03
N GLU A 80 -3.79 14.92 1.73
CA GLU A 80 -4.75 14.09 2.48
C GLU A 80 -4.41 13.99 3.97
N ILE A 81 -3.12 13.86 4.29
CA ILE A 81 -2.67 13.81 5.70
C ILE A 81 -2.75 15.20 6.36
N ALA A 82 -2.49 16.27 5.60
CA ALA A 82 -2.44 17.62 6.13
C ALA A 82 -3.81 18.26 6.31
N GLU A 83 -4.79 17.91 5.48
CA GLU A 83 -6.12 18.52 5.46
C GLU A 83 -7.23 17.47 5.44
N LYS A 84 -8.25 17.69 6.26
CA LYS A 84 -9.47 16.89 6.27
C LYS A 84 -10.61 17.69 5.63
N ASN A 85 -10.93 17.36 4.38
CA ASN A 85 -12.05 17.93 3.62
C ASN A 85 -12.75 16.84 2.79
N GLU A 86 -13.84 17.18 2.10
CA GLU A 86 -14.64 16.21 1.36
C GLU A 86 -13.84 15.49 0.27
N THR A 87 -12.98 16.21 -0.45
CA THR A 87 -12.14 15.63 -1.50
C THR A 87 -11.11 14.65 -0.92
N THR A 88 -10.41 15.03 0.15
CA THR A 88 -9.39 14.17 0.78
C THR A 88 -10.00 12.93 1.44
N ILE A 89 -11.18 13.06 2.05
CA ILE A 89 -11.92 11.91 2.60
C ILE A 89 -12.35 10.97 1.48
N ARG A 90 -12.90 11.51 0.37
CA ARG A 90 -13.33 10.70 -0.78
C ARG A 90 -12.18 9.91 -1.40
N THR A 91 -11.01 10.54 -1.61
CA THR A 91 -9.85 9.86 -2.19
C THR A 91 -9.31 8.75 -1.30
N ALA A 92 -9.26 8.98 0.02
CA ALA A 92 -8.88 7.95 0.98
C ALA A 92 -9.86 6.76 0.93
N MET A 93 -11.17 7.01 0.98
CA MET A 93 -12.20 5.97 0.91
C MET A 93 -12.13 5.16 -0.40
N LEU A 94 -11.93 5.83 -1.55
CA LEU A 94 -11.82 5.15 -2.84
C LEU A 94 -10.60 4.25 -2.91
N ARG A 95 -9.47 4.69 -2.36
CA ARG A 95 -8.26 3.88 -2.30
C ARG A 95 -8.45 2.62 -1.47
N GLU A 96 -9.04 2.74 -0.27
CA GLU A 96 -9.39 1.60 0.58
C GLU A 96 -10.37 0.66 -0.13
N MET A 97 -11.41 1.19 -0.75
CA MET A 97 -12.39 0.40 -1.50
C MET A 97 -11.74 -0.39 -2.66
N HIS A 98 -10.76 0.20 -3.34
CA HIS A 98 -10.06 -0.50 -4.42
C HIS A 98 -9.06 -1.55 -3.93
N ALA A 99 -8.55 -1.39 -2.69
CA ALA A 99 -7.67 -2.36 -2.06
C ALA A 99 -8.44 -3.53 -1.40
N LEU A 100 -9.70 -3.31 -1.00
CA LEU A 100 -10.50 -4.25 -0.22
C LEU A 100 -10.59 -5.66 -0.82
N PRO A 101 -10.87 -5.88 -2.12
CA PRO A 101 -10.94 -7.23 -2.68
C PRO A 101 -9.62 -8.01 -2.55
N LEU A 102 -8.50 -7.30 -2.57
CA LEU A 102 -7.18 -7.88 -2.38
C LEU A 102 -6.95 -8.25 -0.92
N VAL A 103 -7.32 -7.37 0.00
CA VAL A 103 -7.26 -7.61 1.45
C VAL A 103 -8.07 -8.85 1.81
N GLU A 104 -9.33 -8.92 1.38
CA GLU A 104 -10.24 -10.05 1.63
C GLU A 104 -9.67 -11.37 1.10
N ALA A 105 -9.08 -11.37 -0.10
CA ALA A 105 -8.49 -12.57 -0.69
C ALA A 105 -7.30 -13.12 0.11
N TYR A 106 -6.48 -12.23 0.69
CA TYR A 106 -5.37 -12.65 1.55
C TYR A 106 -5.85 -13.06 2.94
N GLU A 107 -6.80 -12.35 3.55
CA GLU A 107 -7.38 -12.68 4.85
C GLU A 107 -8.08 -14.03 4.83
N GLU A 108 -8.86 -14.33 3.79
CA GLU A 108 -9.52 -15.63 3.63
C GLU A 108 -8.53 -16.79 3.53
N LYS A 109 -7.40 -16.57 2.85
CA LYS A 109 -6.39 -17.59 2.61
C LYS A 109 -5.48 -17.83 3.80
N TYR A 110 -5.16 -16.79 4.59
CA TYR A 110 -4.15 -16.82 5.66
C TYR A 110 -4.75 -16.53 7.04
N LYS A 111 -5.62 -17.43 7.51
CA LYS A 111 -6.42 -17.25 8.74
C LYS A 111 -5.62 -17.29 10.05
N ASP A 112 -4.48 -17.95 10.04
CA ASP A 112 -3.64 -18.14 11.23
C ASP A 112 -2.63 -16.99 11.43
N THR A 113 -2.53 -16.09 10.47
CA THR A 113 -1.63 -14.93 10.51
C THR A 113 -2.41 -13.67 10.20
N ASP A 114 -2.33 -12.65 11.05
CA ASP A 114 -2.94 -11.35 10.77
C ASP A 114 -2.16 -10.60 9.66
N ILE A 115 -2.26 -11.15 8.44
CA ILE A 115 -1.60 -10.61 7.26
C ILE A 115 -2.09 -9.20 6.93
N VAL A 116 -3.31 -8.86 7.31
CA VAL A 116 -3.90 -7.53 7.09
C VAL A 116 -3.20 -6.49 7.95
N ALA A 117 -3.06 -6.74 9.24
CA ALA A 117 -2.34 -5.82 10.15
C ALA A 117 -0.85 -5.71 9.78
N MET A 118 -0.19 -6.82 9.43
CA MET A 118 1.20 -6.80 8.97
C MET A 118 1.35 -5.98 7.70
N SER A 119 0.44 -6.14 6.74
CA SER A 119 0.41 -5.35 5.50
C SER A 119 0.19 -3.87 5.78
N ALA A 120 -0.72 -3.52 6.68
CA ALA A 120 -0.98 -2.13 7.06
C ALA A 120 0.27 -1.45 7.63
N LEU A 121 1.04 -2.15 8.48
CA LEU A 121 2.31 -1.65 9.02
C LEU A 121 3.36 -1.45 7.92
N ILE A 122 3.51 -2.39 7.00
CA ILE A 122 4.48 -2.31 5.90
C ILE A 122 4.09 -1.19 4.94
N ILE A 123 2.82 -1.11 4.54
CA ILE A 123 2.30 -0.06 3.64
C ILE A 123 2.43 1.31 4.30
N GLY A 124 2.10 1.43 5.60
CA GLY A 124 2.32 2.64 6.37
C GLY A 124 3.79 3.08 6.37
N GLY A 125 4.71 2.13 6.51
CA GLY A 125 6.16 2.37 6.40
C GLY A 125 6.56 2.86 5.00
N ILE A 126 6.05 2.23 3.93
CA ILE A 126 6.29 2.66 2.54
C ILE A 126 5.79 4.10 2.32
N TYR A 127 4.58 4.42 2.79
CA TYR A 127 4.03 5.77 2.71
C TYR A 127 4.92 6.76 3.45
N TYR A 128 5.23 6.49 4.73
CA TYR A 128 6.05 7.38 5.54
C TYR A 128 7.40 7.69 4.89
N LEU A 129 8.11 6.67 4.44
CA LEU A 129 9.42 6.82 3.80
C LEU A 129 9.34 7.69 2.53
N ASN A 130 8.34 7.47 1.68
CA ASN A 130 8.18 8.23 0.44
C ASN A 130 7.69 9.67 0.69
N LEU A 131 6.78 9.88 1.64
CA LEU A 131 6.31 11.22 2.02
C LEU A 131 7.42 12.11 2.59
N HIS A 132 8.47 11.51 3.16
CA HIS A 132 9.60 12.22 3.77
C HIS A 132 10.87 12.26 2.90
N LYS A 133 10.90 11.53 1.76
CA LYS A 133 12.12 11.37 0.96
C LYS A 133 12.81 12.65 0.54
N ASP A 134 12.04 13.74 0.33
CA ASP A 134 12.57 15.03 -0.11
C ASP A 134 13.07 15.90 1.06
N ARG A 135 12.87 15.48 2.31
CA ARG A 135 13.21 16.25 3.51
C ARG A 135 14.53 15.82 4.11
N TYR A 136 14.69 14.54 4.36
CA TYR A 136 15.88 13.99 4.98
C TYR A 136 15.92 12.45 4.83
N LYS A 137 17.10 11.87 5.05
CA LYS A 137 17.29 10.42 5.16
C LYS A 137 16.52 9.87 6.36
N PHE A 138 16.01 8.67 6.24
CA PHE A 138 15.42 7.94 7.35
C PHE A 138 16.28 6.72 7.70
N ALA A 139 16.70 6.59 8.95
CA ALA A 139 17.63 5.54 9.39
C ALA A 139 18.87 5.40 8.48
N ASP A 140 19.44 6.53 8.09
CA ASP A 140 20.55 6.67 7.13
C ASP A 140 20.29 6.09 5.72
N ILE A 141 19.01 5.88 5.38
CA ILE A 141 18.60 5.47 4.04
C ILE A 141 18.09 6.68 3.27
N ASP A 142 18.74 6.97 2.15
CA ASP A 142 18.37 8.05 1.25
C ASP A 142 17.58 7.53 0.05
N LEU A 143 16.27 7.72 0.05
CA LEU A 143 15.37 7.27 -1.02
C LEU A 143 15.49 8.09 -2.31
N GLN A 144 16.22 9.19 -2.32
CA GLN A 144 16.56 9.91 -3.54
C GLN A 144 17.67 9.22 -4.34
N THR A 145 18.38 8.27 -3.74
CA THR A 145 19.46 7.51 -4.36
C THR A 145 19.02 6.11 -4.77
N GLU A 146 19.55 5.60 -5.89
CA GLU A 146 19.31 4.24 -6.34
C GLU A 146 19.71 3.19 -5.28
N VAL A 147 20.77 3.46 -4.52
CA VAL A 147 21.22 2.57 -3.43
C VAL A 147 20.17 2.47 -2.33
N GLY A 148 19.63 3.62 -1.89
CA GLY A 148 18.57 3.63 -0.87
C GLY A 148 17.29 2.94 -1.34
N GLN A 149 16.89 3.18 -2.59
CA GLN A 149 15.73 2.55 -3.21
C GLN A 149 15.87 1.02 -3.24
N LYS A 150 17.01 0.50 -3.72
CA LYS A 150 17.30 -0.94 -3.76
C LYS A 150 17.35 -1.57 -2.37
N ARG A 151 17.83 -0.85 -1.35
CA ARG A 151 17.80 -1.34 0.04
C ARG A 151 16.39 -1.57 0.53
N ILE A 152 15.47 -0.62 0.28
CA ILE A 152 14.05 -0.77 0.67
C ILE A 152 13.38 -1.88 -0.14
N GLU A 153 13.61 -1.93 -1.45
CA GLU A 153 13.07 -3.00 -2.31
C GLU A 153 13.45 -4.39 -1.79
N LYS A 154 14.73 -4.60 -1.46
CA LYS A 154 15.22 -5.85 -0.89
C LYS A 154 14.63 -6.14 0.49
N ALA A 155 14.43 -5.11 1.31
CA ALA A 155 13.79 -5.27 2.61
C ALA A 155 12.32 -5.71 2.46
N LEU A 156 11.58 -5.16 1.49
CA LEU A 156 10.21 -5.57 1.19
C LEU A 156 10.12 -7.03 0.71
N GLU A 157 11.08 -7.48 -0.11
CA GLU A 157 11.22 -8.89 -0.49
C GLU A 157 11.41 -9.77 0.75
N SER A 158 12.38 -9.43 1.59
CA SER A 158 12.67 -10.22 2.80
C SER A 158 11.50 -10.25 3.79
N LEU A 159 10.79 -9.13 3.96
CA LEU A 159 9.59 -9.06 4.82
C LEU A 159 8.46 -9.94 4.25
N GLY A 160 8.21 -9.87 2.95
CA GLY A 160 7.25 -10.75 2.30
C GLY A 160 7.62 -12.23 2.46
N GLU A 161 8.87 -12.59 2.24
CA GLU A 161 9.35 -13.97 2.45
C GLU A 161 9.13 -14.43 3.90
N MET A 162 9.46 -13.61 4.90
CA MET A 162 9.27 -13.96 6.31
C MET A 162 7.80 -14.18 6.68
N ILE A 163 6.88 -13.34 6.17
CA ILE A 163 5.44 -13.50 6.40
C ILE A 163 4.97 -14.86 5.88
N PHE A 164 5.34 -15.21 4.66
CA PHE A 164 4.90 -16.45 4.04
C PHE A 164 5.62 -17.70 4.61
N GLN A 165 6.87 -17.59 5.03
CA GLN A 165 7.55 -18.67 5.74
C GLN A 165 6.90 -18.98 7.10
N HIS A 166 6.49 -17.95 7.82
CA HIS A 166 5.76 -18.13 9.07
C HIS A 166 4.44 -18.88 8.82
N GLN A 167 3.69 -18.47 7.82
CA GLN A 167 2.43 -19.14 7.44
C GLN A 167 2.64 -20.59 7.02
N GLU A 168 3.63 -20.88 6.16
CA GLU A 168 3.96 -22.23 5.73
C GLU A 168 4.31 -23.14 6.92
N LEU A 169 4.98 -22.59 7.94
CA LEU A 169 5.32 -23.31 9.17
C LEU A 169 4.07 -23.61 10.01
N GLU A 170 3.17 -22.67 10.18
CA GLU A 170 1.93 -22.88 10.94
C GLU A 170 1.01 -23.88 10.23
N ASP A 171 0.86 -23.80 8.91
CA ASP A 171 0.11 -24.78 8.12
C ASP A 171 0.70 -26.20 8.26
N TYR A 172 2.03 -26.30 8.26
CA TYR A 172 2.71 -27.57 8.49
C TYR A 172 2.46 -28.11 9.89
N LYS A 173 2.57 -27.29 10.95
CA LYS A 173 2.26 -27.67 12.33
C LYS A 173 0.80 -28.15 12.45
N HIS A 174 -0.14 -27.43 11.85
CA HIS A 174 -1.54 -27.81 11.86
C HIS A 174 -1.76 -29.19 11.21
N THR A 175 -1.19 -29.42 10.03
CA THR A 175 -1.25 -30.70 9.31
C THR A 175 -0.66 -31.84 10.12
N VAL A 176 0.47 -31.60 10.81
CA VAL A 176 1.09 -32.60 11.68
C VAL A 176 0.22 -32.88 12.90
N ALA A 177 -0.37 -31.83 13.51
CA ALA A 177 -1.27 -31.98 14.65
C ALA A 177 -2.49 -32.85 14.31
N GLU A 178 -3.12 -32.64 13.16
CA GLU A 178 -4.25 -33.43 12.68
C GLU A 178 -3.86 -34.91 12.51
N LYS A 179 -2.77 -35.19 11.81
CA LYS A 179 -2.27 -36.56 11.65
C LYS A 179 -1.93 -37.22 12.98
N MET A 180 -1.39 -36.49 13.96
CA MET A 180 -1.12 -37.03 15.30
C MET A 180 -2.43 -37.36 16.03
N LYS A 181 -3.47 -36.53 15.92
CA LYS A 181 -4.81 -36.80 16.47
C LYS A 181 -5.45 -38.02 15.84
N GLU A 182 -5.40 -38.16 14.54
CA GLU A 182 -5.90 -39.35 13.81
C GLU A 182 -5.22 -40.65 14.25
N ASN A 183 -3.95 -40.56 14.64
CA ASN A 183 -3.20 -41.70 15.19
C ASN A 183 -3.35 -41.89 16.73
N GLY A 184 -4.31 -41.19 17.35
CA GLY A 184 -4.67 -41.37 18.76
C GLY A 184 -3.70 -40.72 19.76
N ILE A 185 -2.86 -39.78 19.34
CA ILE A 185 -1.97 -39.05 20.23
C ILE A 185 -2.76 -37.97 20.97
N SER A 186 -2.58 -37.87 22.28
CA SER A 186 -3.30 -36.90 23.10
C SER A 186 -2.91 -35.44 22.76
N GLU A 187 -3.87 -34.52 22.91
CA GLU A 187 -3.64 -33.07 22.65
C GLU A 187 -2.49 -32.49 23.51
N GLU A 188 -2.30 -33.01 24.72
CA GLU A 188 -1.21 -32.57 25.60
C GLU A 188 0.16 -32.88 25.00
N ILE A 189 0.32 -34.07 24.42
CA ILE A 189 1.57 -34.48 23.75
C ILE A 189 1.76 -33.65 22.47
N ILE A 190 0.70 -33.48 21.66
CA ILE A 190 0.75 -32.68 20.42
C ILE A 190 1.24 -31.27 20.73
N ARG A 191 0.66 -30.61 21.74
CA ARG A 191 1.09 -29.27 22.15
C ARG A 191 2.58 -29.20 22.54
N LYS A 192 3.08 -30.22 23.23
CA LYS A 192 4.51 -30.27 23.64
C LYS A 192 5.45 -30.49 22.46
N CYS A 193 4.98 -31.12 21.38
CA CYS A 193 5.81 -31.45 20.22
C CYS A 193 5.86 -30.32 19.16
N LEU A 194 4.85 -29.44 19.13
CA LEU A 194 4.68 -28.43 18.08
C LEU A 194 4.94 -26.97 18.55
N VAL A 195 5.51 -26.82 19.73
CA VAL A 195 5.95 -25.50 20.25
C VAL A 195 7.22 -25.02 19.54
#